data_c6e14dc165a2095986b8354c8360286a
#
_entry.id   c6e14dc165a2095986b8354c8360286a
#
_cell.length_a   1.000
_cell.length_b   1.000
_cell.length_c   1.000
_cell.angle_alpha   90.00
_cell.angle_beta   90.00
_cell.angle_gamma   90.00
#
_symmetry.space_group_name_H-M   'P 1'
#
loop_
_entity.id
_entity.type
_entity.pdbx_description
1 polymer ?
#
loop_
_entity_poly.entity_id
_entity_poly.type
_entity_poly.pdbx_seq_one_letter_code
_entity_poly.pdbx_strand_id
1 'polypeptide(L)'
;MSLFYTRKGDDGRSRIGRKKIYKLNKFVVTLGELDKLNSFIGIVKSHKVSPALKKQLHQVQEDIFIIQANVSYAMLKEKRTPPRFGSEKTKNVENIIDKVEKNLKPVRKFVISGTTHTSAWLDYLRALSRSVERSVLAIARNKKGKPVINPDILPYLNRLSSLFFALARWETRGKKEQNPSYK
;
A
#
# COMPACT_ATOMS: atom_id res chain seq x y z
N MET A 1 -8.72 -10.52 -32.24
CA MET A 1 -9.16 -9.82 -31.02
C MET A 1 -7.91 -9.27 -30.35
N SER A 2 -7.89 -8.01 -29.91
CA SER A 2 -6.72 -7.46 -29.22
C SER A 2 -6.49 -8.16 -27.90
N LEU A 3 -5.20 -8.40 -27.54
CA LEU A 3 -4.81 -8.95 -26.25
C LEU A 3 -4.81 -7.89 -25.13
N PHE A 4 -4.71 -6.59 -25.48
CA PHE A 4 -4.52 -5.50 -24.54
C PHE A 4 -5.78 -4.72 -24.20
N TYR A 5 -6.83 -4.80 -25.02
CA TYR A 5 -8.12 -4.14 -24.74
C TYR A 5 -9.31 -4.97 -25.24
N THR A 6 -10.45 -4.80 -24.59
CA THR A 6 -11.67 -5.56 -24.89
C THR A 6 -12.85 -4.68 -25.28
N ARG A 7 -12.76 -3.35 -25.17
CA ARG A 7 -13.84 -2.35 -25.32
C ARG A 7 -15.07 -2.58 -24.40
N LYS A 8 -15.01 -3.59 -23.52
CA LYS A 8 -16.13 -3.98 -22.63
C LYS A 8 -16.32 -3.04 -21.44
N GLY A 9 -15.43 -2.06 -21.26
CA GLY A 9 -15.44 -1.09 -20.16
C GLY A 9 -15.80 0.33 -20.57
N ASP A 10 -16.15 0.57 -21.85
CA ASP A 10 -16.41 1.90 -22.40
C ASP A 10 -17.75 2.48 -21.88
N ASP A 11 -18.62 1.63 -21.36
CA ASP A 11 -19.90 1.98 -20.71
C ASP A 11 -19.75 2.40 -19.23
N GLY A 12 -18.53 2.70 -18.74
CA GLY A 12 -18.28 3.08 -17.36
C GLY A 12 -18.30 1.91 -16.35
N ARG A 13 -18.31 0.67 -16.83
CA ARG A 13 -18.27 -0.53 -15.99
C ARG A 13 -16.97 -1.29 -16.17
N SER A 14 -16.52 -1.95 -15.11
CA SER A 14 -15.40 -2.90 -15.13
C SER A 14 -15.95 -4.33 -15.06
N ARG A 15 -15.34 -5.24 -15.83
CA ARG A 15 -15.60 -6.67 -15.68
C ARG A 15 -14.59 -7.25 -14.69
N ILE A 16 -15.10 -7.76 -13.57
CA ILE A 16 -14.30 -8.42 -12.55
C ILE A 16 -14.88 -9.82 -12.35
N GLY A 17 -14.11 -10.84 -12.73
CA GLY A 17 -14.63 -12.20 -12.86
C GLY A 17 -15.79 -12.25 -13.85
N ARG A 18 -16.94 -12.78 -13.41
CA ARG A 18 -18.16 -12.89 -14.23
C ARG A 18 -19.10 -11.69 -14.11
N LYS A 19 -18.82 -10.72 -13.23
CA LYS A 19 -19.72 -9.58 -12.97
C LYS A 19 -19.25 -8.31 -13.67
N LYS A 20 -20.21 -7.52 -14.20
CA LYS A 20 -20.01 -6.14 -14.61
C LYS A 20 -20.36 -5.23 -13.43
N ILE A 21 -19.41 -4.41 -13.00
CA ILE A 21 -19.54 -3.54 -11.82
C ILE A 21 -19.20 -2.11 -12.24
N TYR A 22 -19.98 -1.15 -11.76
CA TYR A 22 -19.76 0.26 -12.05
C TYR A 22 -18.39 0.72 -11.52
N LYS A 23 -17.63 1.47 -12.34
CA LYS A 23 -16.24 1.90 -12.01
C LYS A 23 -16.14 2.75 -10.74
N LEU A 24 -17.21 3.49 -10.40
CA LEU A 24 -17.29 4.27 -9.15
C LEU A 24 -17.75 3.45 -7.93
N ASN A 25 -17.97 2.14 -8.07
CA ASN A 25 -18.21 1.29 -6.91
C ASN A 25 -16.99 1.34 -5.97
N LYS A 26 -17.23 1.52 -4.67
CA LYS A 26 -16.17 1.66 -3.65
C LYS A 26 -15.12 0.55 -3.69
N PHE A 27 -15.52 -0.70 -3.96
CA PHE A 27 -14.57 -1.81 -4.09
C PHE A 27 -13.68 -1.66 -5.33
N VAL A 28 -14.25 -1.23 -6.46
CA VAL A 28 -13.49 -1.01 -7.70
C VAL A 28 -12.50 0.15 -7.52
N VAL A 29 -12.94 1.24 -6.88
CA VAL A 29 -12.07 2.37 -6.53
C VAL A 29 -10.94 1.91 -5.60
N THR A 30 -11.25 1.11 -4.57
CA THR A 30 -10.24 0.57 -3.63
C THR A 30 -9.22 -0.32 -4.35
N LEU A 31 -9.66 -1.17 -5.29
CA LEU A 31 -8.75 -1.97 -6.10
C LEU A 31 -7.82 -1.09 -6.93
N GLY A 32 -8.33 0.01 -7.49
CA GLY A 32 -7.53 0.98 -8.23
C GLY A 32 -6.49 1.70 -7.35
N GLU A 33 -6.85 2.05 -6.10
CA GLU A 33 -5.90 2.66 -5.16
C GLU A 33 -4.80 1.66 -4.73
N LEU A 34 -5.15 0.39 -4.53
CA LEU A 34 -4.18 -0.68 -4.25
C LEU A 34 -3.23 -0.89 -5.43
N ASP A 35 -3.76 -0.89 -6.66
CA ASP A 35 -2.97 -1.05 -7.89
C ASP A 35 -2.03 0.13 -8.09
N LYS A 36 -2.49 1.36 -7.84
CA LYS A 36 -1.68 2.57 -7.86
C LYS A 36 -0.49 2.46 -6.88
N LEU A 37 -0.73 2.05 -5.63
CA LEU A 37 0.32 1.85 -4.64
C LEU A 37 1.33 0.79 -5.12
N ASN A 38 0.83 -0.34 -5.62
CA ASN A 38 1.67 -1.42 -6.14
C ASN A 38 2.56 -0.96 -7.30
N SER A 39 2.00 -0.21 -8.24
CA SER A 39 2.72 0.34 -9.39
C SER A 39 3.79 1.35 -8.98
N PHE A 40 3.51 2.23 -8.02
CA PHE A 40 4.50 3.18 -7.49
C PHE A 40 5.64 2.49 -6.73
N ILE A 41 5.37 1.40 -6.01
CA ILE A 41 6.44 0.56 -5.44
C ILE A 41 7.34 0.02 -6.56
N GLY A 42 6.76 -0.36 -7.69
CA GLY A 42 7.51 -0.77 -8.89
C GLY A 42 8.46 0.31 -9.40
N ILE A 43 8.02 1.57 -9.43
CA ILE A 43 8.88 2.71 -9.80
C ILE A 43 10.09 2.79 -8.86
N VAL A 44 9.88 2.77 -7.54
CA VAL A 44 11.00 2.82 -6.58
C VAL A 44 11.97 1.65 -6.77
N LYS A 45 11.45 0.44 -7.00
CA LYS A 45 12.26 -0.76 -7.25
C LYS A 45 13.07 -0.70 -8.54
N SER A 46 12.62 0.06 -9.54
CA SER A 46 13.33 0.20 -10.84
C SER A 46 14.53 1.12 -10.75
N HIS A 47 14.61 1.98 -9.71
CA HIS A 47 15.76 2.82 -9.45
C HIS A 47 16.92 2.04 -8.81
N LYS A 48 18.12 2.67 -8.79
CA LYS A 48 19.30 2.13 -8.10
C LYS A 48 19.09 2.22 -6.58
N VAL A 49 18.50 1.17 -6.01
CA VAL A 49 18.25 1.02 -4.58
C VAL A 49 18.99 -0.20 -4.02
N SER A 50 19.22 -0.25 -2.72
CA SER A 50 19.91 -1.37 -2.08
C SER A 50 19.12 -2.69 -2.26
N PRO A 51 19.81 -3.85 -2.38
CA PRO A 51 19.14 -5.15 -2.47
C PRO A 51 18.16 -5.41 -1.30
N ALA A 52 18.52 -4.94 -0.11
CA ALA A 52 17.66 -5.06 1.08
C ALA A 52 16.35 -4.27 0.90
N LEU A 53 16.41 -3.00 0.47
CA LEU A 53 15.23 -2.20 0.19
C LEU A 53 14.39 -2.84 -0.93
N LYS A 54 15.03 -3.30 -2.00
CA LYS A 54 14.35 -3.96 -3.12
C LYS A 54 13.57 -5.20 -2.67
N LYS A 55 14.16 -6.01 -1.80
CA LYS A 55 13.51 -7.20 -1.22
C LYS A 55 12.29 -6.83 -0.36
N GLN A 56 12.41 -5.81 0.49
CA GLN A 56 11.32 -5.33 1.34
C GLN A 56 10.15 -4.80 0.50
N LEU A 57 10.44 -3.97 -0.49
CA LEU A 57 9.43 -3.43 -1.40
C LEU A 57 8.74 -4.52 -2.22
N HIS A 58 9.48 -5.55 -2.64
CA HIS A 58 8.90 -6.71 -3.33
C HIS A 58 7.93 -7.46 -2.42
N GLN A 59 8.29 -7.70 -1.17
CA GLN A 59 7.39 -8.37 -0.22
C GLN A 59 6.10 -7.56 -0.01
N VAL A 60 6.19 -6.23 0.07
CA VAL A 60 4.98 -5.37 0.16
C VAL A 60 4.10 -5.52 -1.08
N GLN A 61 4.67 -5.64 -2.27
CA GLN A 61 3.89 -5.88 -3.50
C GLN A 61 3.16 -7.22 -3.47
N GLU A 62 3.81 -8.31 -3.03
CA GLU A 62 3.18 -9.62 -2.84
C GLU A 62 2.00 -9.54 -1.85
N ASP A 63 2.20 -8.83 -0.75
CA ASP A 63 1.16 -8.64 0.27
C ASP A 63 -0.03 -7.83 -0.29
N ILE A 64 0.24 -6.80 -1.11
CA ILE A 64 -0.81 -6.01 -1.79
C ILE A 64 -1.62 -6.89 -2.74
N PHE A 65 -1.00 -7.81 -3.50
CA PHE A 65 -1.74 -8.74 -4.36
C PHE A 65 -2.70 -9.62 -3.56
N ILE A 66 -2.28 -10.10 -2.37
CA ILE A 66 -3.17 -10.87 -1.48
C ILE A 66 -4.33 -10.00 -0.98
N ILE A 67 -4.06 -8.73 -0.64
CA ILE A 67 -5.10 -7.78 -0.22
C ILE A 67 -6.09 -7.51 -1.37
N GLN A 68 -5.61 -7.29 -2.59
CA GLN A 68 -6.46 -7.12 -3.77
C GLN A 68 -7.36 -8.34 -4.02
N ALA A 69 -6.82 -9.56 -3.83
CA ALA A 69 -7.63 -10.78 -3.90
C ALA A 69 -8.73 -10.78 -2.83
N ASN A 70 -8.41 -10.47 -1.57
CA ASN A 70 -9.40 -10.37 -0.48
C ASN A 70 -10.51 -9.35 -0.78
N VAL A 71 -10.16 -8.17 -1.29
CA VAL A 71 -11.10 -7.13 -1.72
C VAL A 71 -12.00 -7.62 -2.85
N SER A 72 -11.42 -8.31 -3.85
CA SER A 72 -12.17 -8.87 -4.98
C SER A 72 -13.15 -9.95 -4.54
N TYR A 73 -12.74 -10.86 -3.67
CA TYR A 73 -13.60 -11.91 -3.12
C TYR A 73 -14.77 -11.32 -2.32
N ALA A 74 -14.51 -10.32 -1.48
CA ALA A 74 -15.55 -9.62 -0.73
C ALA A 74 -16.56 -8.91 -1.66
N MET A 75 -16.08 -8.24 -2.69
CA MET A 75 -16.91 -7.55 -3.68
C MET A 75 -17.80 -8.52 -4.47
N LEU A 76 -17.23 -9.63 -4.90
CA LEU A 76 -17.94 -10.64 -5.71
C LEU A 76 -18.84 -11.54 -4.87
N LYS A 77 -18.69 -11.52 -3.53
CA LYS A 77 -19.31 -12.46 -2.58
C LYS A 77 -18.99 -13.90 -2.98
N GLU A 78 -17.72 -14.16 -3.27
CA GLU A 78 -17.26 -15.49 -3.63
C GLU A 78 -17.43 -16.47 -2.45
N LYS A 79 -17.83 -17.71 -2.76
CA LYS A 79 -17.95 -18.78 -1.77
C LYS A 79 -16.57 -19.37 -1.38
N ARG A 80 -15.56 -19.18 -2.24
CA ARG A 80 -14.20 -19.67 -2.01
C ARG A 80 -13.49 -18.78 -0.99
N THR A 81 -12.58 -19.37 -0.23
CA THR A 81 -11.71 -18.64 0.69
C THR A 81 -10.66 -17.86 -0.11
N PRO A 82 -10.48 -16.55 0.16
CA PRO A 82 -9.40 -15.81 -0.47
C PRO A 82 -8.03 -16.28 0.05
N PRO A 83 -6.94 -15.93 -0.63
CA PRO A 83 -5.59 -16.20 -0.14
C PRO A 83 -5.42 -15.69 1.30
N ARG A 84 -4.74 -16.50 2.13
CA ARG A 84 -4.55 -16.21 3.55
C ARG A 84 -3.73 -14.92 3.74
N PHE A 85 -4.21 -14.07 4.61
CA PHE A 85 -3.50 -12.90 5.11
C PHE A 85 -3.52 -12.96 6.65
N GLY A 86 -2.39 -13.12 7.29
CA GLY A 86 -2.33 -13.29 8.74
C GLY A 86 -1.56 -12.16 9.42
N SER A 87 -1.69 -12.08 10.75
CA SER A 87 -1.06 -11.05 11.60
C SER A 87 0.48 -11.10 11.55
N GLU A 88 1.07 -12.23 11.15
CA GLU A 88 2.53 -12.37 10.95
C GLU A 88 3.09 -11.35 9.95
N LYS A 89 2.30 -10.94 8.94
CA LYS A 89 2.71 -9.92 7.97
C LYS A 89 2.89 -8.55 8.63
N THR A 90 1.98 -8.18 9.53
CA THR A 90 2.11 -6.95 10.33
C THR A 90 3.34 -6.99 11.22
N LYS A 91 3.56 -8.11 11.93
CA LYS A 91 4.74 -8.30 12.77
C LYS A 91 6.04 -8.20 11.98
N ASN A 92 6.07 -8.74 10.76
CA ASN A 92 7.26 -8.63 9.89
C ASN A 92 7.57 -7.17 9.54
N VAL A 93 6.54 -6.37 9.23
CA VAL A 93 6.69 -4.93 8.96
C VAL A 93 7.19 -4.20 10.21
N GLU A 94 6.60 -4.46 11.37
CA GLU A 94 7.03 -3.89 12.66
C GLU A 94 8.49 -4.23 12.98
N ASN A 95 8.91 -5.46 12.80
CA ASN A 95 10.30 -5.88 12.98
C ASN A 95 11.30 -5.12 12.08
N ILE A 96 10.88 -4.76 10.85
CA ILE A 96 11.71 -3.96 9.95
C ILE A 96 11.81 -2.52 10.48
N ILE A 97 10.70 -1.93 10.90
CA ILE A 97 10.65 -0.58 11.49
C ILE A 97 11.56 -0.52 12.71
N ASP A 98 11.41 -1.44 13.65
CA ASP A 98 12.20 -1.51 14.88
C ASP A 98 13.72 -1.61 14.60
N LYS A 99 14.10 -2.42 13.60
CA LYS A 99 15.50 -2.54 13.18
C LYS A 99 16.04 -1.22 12.63
N VAL A 100 15.24 -0.49 11.88
CA VAL A 100 15.60 0.82 11.33
C VAL A 100 15.71 1.84 12.45
N GLU A 101 14.73 1.92 13.34
CA GLU A 101 14.72 2.89 14.46
C GLU A 101 15.90 2.72 15.40
N LYS A 102 16.29 1.48 15.75
CA LYS A 102 17.47 1.21 16.60
C LYS A 102 18.77 1.77 16.05
N ASN A 103 18.83 2.01 14.74
CA ASN A 103 20.05 2.48 14.05
C ASN A 103 19.94 3.95 13.55
N LEU A 104 18.87 4.65 13.92
CA LEU A 104 18.67 6.05 13.56
C LEU A 104 18.59 6.93 14.80
N LYS A 105 18.99 8.19 14.64
CA LYS A 105 18.71 9.20 15.66
C LYS A 105 17.20 9.47 15.70
N PRO A 106 16.58 9.66 16.89
CA PRO A 106 15.16 9.94 16.99
C PRO A 106 14.75 11.18 16.17
N VAL A 107 13.75 11.02 15.32
CA VAL A 107 13.19 12.13 14.54
C VAL A 107 12.22 12.89 15.44
N ARG A 108 12.64 14.06 15.95
CA ARG A 108 11.86 14.88 16.89
C ARG A 108 11.11 16.04 16.22
N LYS A 109 11.36 16.29 14.94
CA LYS A 109 10.77 17.40 14.17
C LYS A 109 10.18 16.87 12.87
N PHE A 110 9.22 17.60 12.31
CA PHE A 110 8.77 17.31 10.95
C PHE A 110 9.93 17.49 9.97
N VAL A 111 9.97 16.62 8.97
CA VAL A 111 11.00 16.62 7.94
C VAL A 111 10.34 16.98 6.61
N ILE A 112 10.96 17.91 5.87
CA ILE A 112 10.56 18.23 4.49
C ILE A 112 11.07 17.12 3.59
N SER A 113 10.15 16.53 2.81
CA SER A 113 10.48 15.45 1.86
C SER A 113 11.43 15.95 0.76
N GLY A 114 12.28 15.06 0.22
CA GLY A 114 13.07 15.38 -0.95
C GLY A 114 14.59 15.47 -0.71
N THR A 115 15.10 15.04 0.43
CA THR A 115 16.54 15.01 0.73
C THR A 115 17.32 14.15 -0.28
N THR A 116 16.75 13.03 -0.75
CA THR A 116 17.26 12.19 -1.84
C THR A 116 16.12 11.74 -2.74
N HIS A 117 16.42 11.34 -3.99
CA HIS A 117 15.41 10.78 -4.88
C HIS A 117 14.66 9.60 -4.25
N THR A 118 15.40 8.64 -3.69
CA THR A 118 14.79 7.46 -3.05
C THR A 118 13.93 7.83 -1.85
N SER A 119 14.42 8.74 -0.97
CA SER A 119 13.62 9.18 0.18
C SER A 119 12.36 9.94 -0.23
N ALA A 120 12.43 10.76 -1.29
CA ALA A 120 11.26 11.45 -1.82
C ALA A 120 10.17 10.49 -2.29
N TRP A 121 10.55 9.44 -3.04
CA TRP A 121 9.61 8.40 -3.47
C TRP A 121 9.04 7.60 -2.30
N LEU A 122 9.85 7.29 -1.29
CA LEU A 122 9.38 6.60 -0.08
C LEU A 122 8.42 7.48 0.74
N ASP A 123 8.67 8.78 0.85
CA ASP A 123 7.74 9.73 1.48
C ASP A 123 6.43 9.84 0.69
N TYR A 124 6.48 9.76 -0.65
CA TYR A 124 5.27 9.70 -1.47
C TYR A 124 4.49 8.40 -1.24
N LEU A 125 5.19 7.23 -1.22
CA LEU A 125 4.55 5.94 -0.89
C LEU A 125 3.90 5.96 0.49
N ARG A 126 4.52 6.64 1.48
CA ARG A 126 3.93 6.86 2.80
C ARG A 126 2.58 7.59 2.72
N ALA A 127 2.51 8.66 1.94
CA ALA A 127 1.26 9.41 1.77
C ALA A 127 0.21 8.59 1.01
N LEU A 128 0.62 7.87 -0.04
CA LEU A 128 -0.24 7.03 -0.85
C LEU A 128 -0.80 5.84 -0.05
N SER A 129 0.03 5.19 0.79
CA SER A 129 -0.42 4.08 1.65
C SER A 129 -1.53 4.48 2.61
N ARG A 130 -1.52 5.72 3.13
CA ARG A 130 -2.59 6.26 3.97
C ARG A 130 -3.89 6.48 3.17
N SER A 131 -3.82 6.80 1.88
CA SER A 131 -5.01 6.88 1.01
C SER A 131 -5.60 5.48 0.78
N VAL A 132 -4.74 4.50 0.52
CA VAL A 132 -5.14 3.09 0.39
C VAL A 132 -5.78 2.57 1.68
N GLU A 133 -5.19 2.82 2.83
CA GLU A 133 -5.74 2.44 4.14
C GLU A 133 -7.17 2.98 4.31
N ARG A 134 -7.41 4.26 4.04
CA ARG A 134 -8.75 4.87 4.13
C ARG A 134 -9.74 4.24 3.13
N SER A 135 -9.29 3.94 1.91
CA SER A 135 -10.13 3.30 0.90
C SER A 135 -10.55 1.88 1.31
N VAL A 136 -9.62 1.11 1.88
CA VAL A 136 -9.92 -0.24 2.41
C VAL A 136 -10.81 -0.15 3.64
N LEU A 137 -10.57 0.79 4.54
CA LEU A 137 -11.40 1.02 5.73
C LEU A 137 -12.86 1.32 5.35
N ALA A 138 -13.09 2.10 4.27
CA ALA A 138 -14.43 2.44 3.79
C ALA A 138 -15.26 1.26 3.29
N ILE A 139 -14.63 0.11 3.02
CA ILE A 139 -15.29 -1.12 2.55
C ILE A 139 -15.10 -2.30 3.52
N ALA A 140 -14.36 -2.12 4.62
CA ALA A 140 -13.97 -3.21 5.51
C ALA A 140 -15.15 -3.84 6.26
N ARG A 141 -16.23 -3.10 6.44
CA ARG A 141 -17.43 -3.55 7.18
C ARG A 141 -18.70 -3.32 6.36
N ASN A 142 -19.69 -4.18 6.55
CA ASN A 142 -21.03 -3.99 5.98
C ASN A 142 -21.86 -2.99 6.82
N LYS A 143 -23.08 -2.68 6.36
CA LYS A 143 -24.00 -1.76 7.06
C LYS A 143 -24.35 -2.20 8.49
N LYS A 144 -24.19 -3.49 8.83
CA LYS A 144 -24.42 -4.04 10.17
C LYS A 144 -23.13 -4.10 11.00
N GLY A 145 -22.04 -3.46 10.57
CA GLY A 145 -20.77 -3.45 11.28
C GLY A 145 -19.94 -4.74 11.18
N LYS A 146 -20.44 -5.80 10.51
CA LYS A 146 -19.71 -7.07 10.37
C LYS A 146 -18.55 -6.92 9.38
N PRO A 147 -17.37 -7.50 9.70
CA PRO A 147 -16.24 -7.50 8.77
C PRO A 147 -16.61 -8.21 7.45
N VAL A 148 -16.20 -7.63 6.33
CA VAL A 148 -16.32 -8.23 4.99
C VAL A 148 -14.96 -8.47 4.33
N ILE A 149 -13.91 -7.93 4.95
CA ILE A 149 -12.51 -8.12 4.57
C ILE A 149 -11.79 -8.70 5.80
N ASN A 150 -10.76 -9.49 5.57
CA ASN A 150 -9.92 -10.04 6.64
C ASN A 150 -9.45 -8.91 7.59
N PRO A 151 -9.71 -9.01 8.92
CA PRO A 151 -9.40 -7.96 9.88
C PRO A 151 -7.89 -7.67 10.02
N ASP A 152 -7.00 -8.63 9.71
CA ASP A 152 -5.54 -8.46 9.79
C ASP A 152 -4.99 -7.48 8.73
N ILE A 153 -5.77 -7.18 7.69
CA ILE A 153 -5.37 -6.28 6.61
C ILE A 153 -5.26 -4.83 7.08
N LEU A 154 -6.17 -4.35 7.92
CA LEU A 154 -6.16 -2.96 8.37
C LEU A 154 -4.93 -2.59 9.23
N PRO A 155 -4.54 -3.40 10.25
CA PRO A 155 -3.30 -3.16 10.97
C PRO A 155 -2.05 -3.13 10.06
N TYR A 156 -1.99 -4.02 9.09
CA TYR A 156 -0.90 -4.04 8.12
C TYR A 156 -0.83 -2.76 7.30
N LEU A 157 -1.94 -2.32 6.71
CA LEU A 157 -1.99 -1.09 5.92
C LEU A 157 -1.64 0.15 6.75
N ASN A 158 -2.06 0.18 8.00
CA ASN A 158 -1.68 1.24 8.94
C ASN A 158 -0.16 1.27 9.16
N ARG A 159 0.49 0.12 9.34
CA ARG A 159 1.96 0.01 9.51
C ARG A 159 2.74 0.34 8.25
N LEU A 160 2.17 0.19 7.04
CA LEU A 160 2.88 0.54 5.81
C LEU A 160 3.32 2.00 5.77
N SER A 161 2.50 2.93 6.27
CA SER A 161 2.90 4.33 6.31
C SER A 161 4.11 4.55 7.23
N SER A 162 4.18 3.87 8.36
CA SER A 162 5.35 3.90 9.26
C SER A 162 6.57 3.23 8.63
N LEU A 163 6.39 2.11 7.93
CA LEU A 163 7.46 1.45 7.20
C LEU A 163 8.10 2.38 6.16
N PHE A 164 7.29 2.98 5.29
CA PHE A 164 7.82 3.88 4.26
C PHE A 164 8.49 5.11 4.86
N PHE A 165 7.99 5.65 5.97
CA PHE A 165 8.65 6.72 6.69
C PHE A 165 10.02 6.27 7.23
N ALA A 166 10.08 5.15 7.93
CA ALA A 166 11.32 4.62 8.48
C ALA A 166 12.37 4.36 7.37
N LEU A 167 11.94 3.75 6.26
CA LEU A 167 12.81 3.51 5.11
C LEU A 167 13.29 4.81 4.46
N ALA A 168 12.43 5.84 4.36
CA ALA A 168 12.83 7.15 3.85
C ALA A 168 13.90 7.78 4.75
N ARG A 169 13.74 7.72 6.06
CA ARG A 169 14.77 8.22 7.02
C ARG A 169 16.05 7.40 6.95
N TRP A 170 15.96 6.10 6.72
CA TRP A 170 17.13 5.27 6.49
C TRP A 170 17.94 5.70 5.26
N GLU A 171 17.26 6.04 4.17
CA GLU A 171 17.91 6.52 2.93
C GLU A 171 18.53 7.93 3.06
N THR A 172 18.16 8.69 4.10
CA THR A 172 18.72 10.02 4.38
C THR A 172 19.73 10.01 5.52
N ARG A 173 20.04 8.84 6.11
CA ARG A 173 21.00 8.77 7.22
C ARG A 173 22.36 9.38 6.86
N GLY A 174 22.91 10.17 7.76
CA GLY A 174 24.15 10.91 7.52
C GLY A 174 24.02 12.15 6.65
N LYS A 175 22.81 12.48 6.16
CA LYS A 175 22.52 13.71 5.41
C LYS A 175 21.78 14.71 6.28
N LYS A 176 21.92 15.99 5.96
CA LYS A 176 21.17 17.07 6.62
C LYS A 176 19.75 17.13 6.02
N GLU A 177 18.76 16.80 6.81
CA GLU A 177 17.35 16.95 6.47
C GLU A 177 16.89 18.39 6.77
N GLN A 178 15.93 18.86 5.97
CA GLN A 178 15.31 20.16 6.18
C GLN A 178 14.09 20.02 7.10
N ASN A 179 13.93 20.97 8.01
CA ASN A 179 12.76 21.07 8.88
C ASN A 179 11.93 22.30 8.50
N PRO A 180 10.58 22.26 8.63
CA PRO A 180 9.75 23.44 8.44
C PRO A 180 10.16 24.57 9.40
N SER A 181 10.22 25.81 8.90
CA SER A 181 10.57 26.99 9.71
C SER A 181 9.38 27.58 10.47
N TYR A 182 8.15 27.29 10.02
CA TYR A 182 6.90 27.87 10.54
C TYR A 182 6.93 29.40 10.65
N LYS A 183 7.64 30.06 9.71
CA LYS A 183 7.68 31.53 9.60
C LYS A 183 6.46 32.04 8.86
#